data_77987d2737c333350afc8e48f5764a2f
#
_entry.id   77987d2737c333350afc8e48f5764a2f
#
_cell.length_a   1.000
_cell.length_b   1.000
_cell.length_c   1.000
_cell.angle_alpha   90.00
_cell.angle_beta   90.00
_cell.angle_gamma   90.00
#
_symmetry.space_group_name_H-M   'P 1'
#
loop_
_entity.id
_entity.type
_entity.pdbx_description
1 polymer ?
#
loop_
_entity_poly.entity_id
_entity_poly.type
_entity_poly.pdbx_seq_one_letter_code
_entity_poly.pdbx_strand_id
1 'polypeptide(L)' 'MDRIEYFNNRKKALKFIYNNSNRSISGFLSSNDEIFLKEFVDMGFIEIDETTNTYHITKLGKEYIEEFYN' A
#
# COMPACT_ATOMS: atom_id res chain seq x y z
N MET A 1 0.72 -18.65 5.42
CA MET A 1 0.55 -18.04 4.07
C MET A 1 1.69 -18.51 3.18
N ASP A 2 1.41 -19.12 2.05
CA ASP A 2 2.47 -19.53 1.14
C ASP A 2 3.02 -18.32 0.37
N ARG A 3 4.13 -18.55 -0.35
CA ARG A 3 4.86 -17.48 -1.03
C ARG A 3 4.04 -16.82 -2.15
N ILE A 4 3.30 -17.61 -2.90
CA ILE A 4 2.48 -17.11 -4.02
C ILE A 4 1.33 -16.26 -3.48
N GLU A 5 0.68 -16.74 -2.45
CA GLU A 5 -0.41 -16.01 -1.79
C GLU A 5 0.08 -14.69 -1.21
N TYR A 6 1.26 -14.68 -0.59
CA TYR A 6 1.86 -13.47 -0.05
C TYR A 6 2.06 -12.42 -1.14
N PHE A 7 2.67 -12.79 -2.26
CA PHE A 7 2.91 -11.85 -3.35
C PHE A 7 1.62 -11.35 -3.99
N ASN A 8 0.63 -12.21 -4.14
CA ASN A 8 -0.65 -11.82 -4.70
C ASN A 8 -1.38 -10.83 -3.79
N ASN A 9 -1.36 -11.06 -2.49
CA ASN A 9 -1.99 -10.17 -1.52
C ASN A 9 -1.27 -8.82 -1.46
N ARG A 10 0.06 -8.84 -1.52
CA ARG A 10 0.88 -7.63 -1.55
C ARG A 10 0.56 -6.78 -2.78
N LYS A 11 0.45 -7.41 -3.94
CA LYS A 11 0.08 -6.73 -5.19
C LYS A 11 -1.31 -6.10 -5.08
N LYS A 12 -2.28 -6.84 -4.55
CA LYS A 12 -3.64 -6.34 -4.37
C LYS A 12 -3.67 -5.15 -3.41
N ALA A 13 -2.91 -5.23 -2.32
CA ALA A 13 -2.85 -4.15 -1.34
C ALA A 13 -2.28 -2.87 -1.96
N LEU A 14 -1.21 -2.97 -2.73
CA LEU A 14 -0.61 -1.80 -3.37
C LEU A 14 -1.53 -1.21 -4.43
N LYS A 15 -2.21 -2.04 -5.20
CA LYS A 15 -3.20 -1.57 -6.17
C LYS A 15 -4.39 -0.88 -5.50
N PHE A 16 -4.83 -1.40 -4.37
CA PHE A 16 -5.90 -0.77 -3.59
C PHE A 16 -5.47 0.63 -3.14
N ILE A 17 -4.26 0.76 -2.63
CA ILE A 17 -3.73 2.06 -2.20
C ILE A 17 -3.64 3.02 -3.39
N TYR A 18 -3.19 2.55 -4.53
CA TYR A 18 -3.10 3.35 -5.75
C TYR A 18 -4.47 3.90 -6.15
N ASN A 19 -5.50 3.06 -6.11
CA ASN A 19 -6.85 3.44 -6.53
C ASN A 19 -7.60 4.26 -5.48
N ASN A 20 -7.16 4.22 -4.22
CA ASN A 20 -7.86 4.84 -3.10
C ASN A 20 -6.94 5.77 -2.30
N SER A 21 -6.05 6.47 -2.98
CA SER A 21 -5.12 7.39 -2.33
C SER A 21 -5.85 8.46 -1.52
N ASN A 22 -5.24 8.90 -0.41
CA ASN A 22 -5.77 9.91 0.51
C ASN A 22 -6.93 9.44 1.39
N ARG A 23 -7.09 8.13 1.52
CA ARG A 23 -8.08 7.57 2.44
C ARG A 23 -7.48 7.30 3.81
N SER A 24 -8.36 7.14 4.81
CA SER A 24 -7.96 6.80 6.17
C SER A 24 -7.24 5.46 6.22
N ILE A 25 -6.19 5.37 7.02
CA ILE A 25 -5.47 4.10 7.22
C ILE A 25 -6.21 3.14 8.14
N SER A 26 -7.28 3.56 8.78
CA SER A 26 -8.03 2.71 9.71
C SER A 26 -8.55 1.42 9.07
N GLY A 27 -8.80 1.44 7.77
CA GLY A 27 -9.22 0.25 7.04
C GLY A 27 -8.16 -0.83 6.95
N PHE A 28 -6.89 -0.47 7.12
CA PHE A 28 -5.79 -1.43 7.11
C PHE A 28 -5.47 -2.01 8.48
N LEU A 29 -5.78 -1.25 9.54
CA LEU A 29 -5.40 -1.65 10.90
C LEU A 29 -6.17 -2.87 11.39
N SER A 30 -7.28 -3.18 10.78
CA SER A 30 -8.11 -4.33 11.15
C SER A 30 -7.86 -5.56 10.29
N SER A 31 -6.87 -5.54 9.41
CA SER A 31 -6.61 -6.61 8.46
C SER A 31 -5.13 -7.00 8.46
N ASN A 32 -4.83 -8.09 7.76
CA ASN A 32 -3.45 -8.53 7.57
C ASN A 32 -2.66 -7.58 6.64
N ASP A 33 -3.33 -6.61 6.05
CA ASP A 33 -2.71 -5.66 5.13
C ASP A 33 -1.85 -4.62 5.83
N GLU A 34 -1.93 -4.53 7.16
CA GLU A 34 -1.08 -3.64 7.95
C GLU A 34 0.41 -3.92 7.70
N ILE A 35 0.78 -5.18 7.55
CA ILE A 35 2.16 -5.56 7.27
C ILE A 35 2.62 -4.96 5.94
N PHE A 36 1.76 -5.01 4.92
CA PHE A 36 2.07 -4.47 3.61
C PHE A 36 2.15 -2.94 3.63
N LEU A 37 1.27 -2.30 4.37
CA LEU A 37 1.30 -0.85 4.54
C LEU A 37 2.66 -0.39 5.07
N LYS A 38 3.15 -1.07 6.11
CA LYS A 38 4.44 -0.76 6.71
C LYS A 38 5.59 -1.00 5.73
N GLU A 39 5.56 -2.11 4.99
CA GLU A 39 6.55 -2.40 3.97
C GLU A 39 6.60 -1.30 2.90
N PHE A 40 5.44 -0.85 2.44
CA PHE A 40 5.38 0.18 1.40
C PHE A 40 5.87 1.53 1.88
N VAL A 41 5.65 1.87 3.15
CA VAL A 41 6.23 3.06 3.75
C VAL A 41 7.76 2.95 3.76
N ASP A 42 8.28 1.81 4.20
CA ASP A 42 9.72 1.57 4.27
C ASP A 42 10.38 1.62 2.90
N MET A 43 9.66 1.17 1.86
CA MET A 43 10.16 1.20 0.49
C MET A 43 9.99 2.56 -0.19
N GLY A 44 9.31 3.50 0.45
CA GLY A 44 9.06 4.81 -0.11
C GLY A 44 7.92 4.86 -1.12
N PHE A 45 7.08 3.84 -1.18
CA PHE A 45 5.97 3.79 -2.13
C PHE A 45 4.75 4.56 -1.65
N ILE A 46 4.59 4.71 -0.35
CA ILE A 46 3.49 5.48 0.23
C ILE A 46 4.00 6.36 1.36
N GLU A 47 3.26 7.41 1.64
CA GLU A 47 3.50 8.29 2.78
C GLU A 47 2.25 8.30 3.66
N ILE A 48 2.45 8.43 4.95
CA ILE A 48 1.36 8.53 5.91
C ILE A 48 1.36 9.93 6.49
N ASP A 49 0.21 10.59 6.42
CA ASP A 49 0.00 11.86 7.10
C ASP A 49 -0.56 11.55 8.49
N GLU A 50 0.28 11.71 9.51
CA GLU A 50 -0.09 11.39 10.88
C GLU A 50 -1.13 12.37 11.45
N THR A 51 -1.20 13.58 10.91
CA THR A 51 -2.17 14.58 11.34
C THR A 51 -3.60 14.17 11.00
N THR A 52 -3.81 13.68 9.78
CA THR A 52 -5.13 13.29 9.29
C THR A 52 -5.35 11.78 9.34
N ASN A 53 -4.30 11.02 9.68
CA ASN A 53 -4.32 9.56 9.69
C ASN A 53 -4.74 8.98 8.34
N THR A 54 -4.19 9.55 7.27
CA THR A 54 -4.45 9.13 5.90
C THR A 54 -3.16 8.67 5.24
N TYR A 55 -3.31 7.89 4.17
CA TYR A 55 -2.17 7.47 3.35
C TYR A 55 -2.33 8.00 1.93
N HIS A 56 -1.21 8.16 1.24
CA HIS A 56 -1.22 8.48 -0.17
C HIS A 56 0.00 7.88 -0.85
N ILE A 57 -0.18 7.56 -2.13
CA ILE A 57 0.89 6.96 -2.92
C ILE A 57 1.90 8.03 -3.33
N THR A 58 3.18 7.67 -3.30
CA THR A 58 4.25 8.54 -3.76
C THR A 58 4.43 8.39 -5.27
N LYS A 59 5.22 9.28 -5.85
CA LYS A 59 5.60 9.17 -7.25
C LYS A 59 6.31 7.84 -7.53
N LEU A 60 7.20 7.42 -6.63
CA LEU A 60 7.90 6.15 -6.75
C LEU A 60 6.96 4.96 -6.75
N GLY A 61 5.99 4.95 -5.82
CA GLY A 61 5.00 3.88 -5.75
C GLY A 61 4.12 3.83 -6.99
N LYS A 62 3.72 4.99 -7.49
CA LYS A 62 2.91 5.09 -8.69
C LYS A 62 3.65 4.56 -9.92
N GLU A 63 4.92 4.93 -10.07
CA GLU A 63 5.75 4.45 -11.18
C GLU A 63 5.95 2.93 -11.10
N TYR A 64 6.14 2.41 -9.90
CA TYR A 64 6.30 0.98 -9.68
C TYR A 64 5.05 0.20 -10.13
N ILE A 65 3.87 0.66 -9.75
CA ILE A 65 2.63 0.00 -10.15
C ILE A 65 2.43 0.06 -11.65
N GLU A 66 2.68 1.21 -12.26
CA GLU A 66 2.50 1.38 -13.70
C GLU A 66 3.48 0.51 -14.50
N GLU A 67 4.68 0.29 -13.99
CA GLU A 67 5.67 -0.53 -14.67
C GLU A 67 5.47 -2.02 -14.47
N PHE A 68 5.15 -2.46 -13.25
CA PHE A 68 5.16 -3.88 -12.90
C PHE A 68 3.78 -4.50 -12.75
N TYR A 69 2.74 -3.72 -12.48
CA TYR A 69 1.42 -4.25 -12.13
C TYR A 69 0.31 -3.88 -13.13
N ASN A 70 0.62 -3.06 -14.10
CA ASN A 70 -0.33 -2.70 -15.16
C ASN A 70 0.07 -3.29 -16.50
#